data_cd41df028595ce0cac42ae5b2b49a0a4
#
_entry.id   cd41df028595ce0cac42ae5b2b49a0a4
#
_cell.length_a   1.000
_cell.length_b   1.000
_cell.length_c   1.000
_cell.angle_alpha   90.00
_cell.angle_beta   90.00
_cell.angle_gamma   90.00
#
_symmetry.space_group_name_H-M   'P 1'
#
loop_
_entity.id
_entity.type
_entity.pdbx_description
1 polymer ?
#
loop_
_entity_poly.entity_id
_entity_poly.type
_entity_poly.pdbx_seq_one_letter_code
_entity_poly.pdbx_strand_id
1 'polypeptide(L)'
;MNFHELKTASGVLLTDQYQLTMAQLYYRMGIHEITAQFDHFYRSNPDYGFHQSGYSINAGLDTALDWLDQAVFGKEEINFLKNHKTAMGKRLFSDDFLKWLRDDFSAKAINLYAVPEGRVIHPNVPIHVIEGPLAVGQIIETGLLNTVNYQILIA
;
A
#
# COMPACT_ATOMS: atom_id res chain seq x y z
N MET A 1 -3.90 19.31 13.84
CA MET A 1 -4.16 17.88 13.60
C MET A 1 -4.26 17.20 14.95
N ASN A 2 -5.36 16.57 15.28
CA ASN A 2 -5.52 15.84 16.54
C ASN A 2 -5.02 14.39 16.37
N PHE A 3 -4.88 13.65 17.49
CA PHE A 3 -4.38 12.27 17.48
C PHE A 3 -5.22 11.31 16.63
N HIS A 4 -6.51 11.57 16.55
CA HIS A 4 -7.46 10.79 15.76
C HIS A 4 -7.29 11.00 14.26
N GLU A 5 -7.13 12.25 13.81
CA GLU A 5 -6.80 12.57 12.41
C GLU A 5 -5.46 11.98 11.98
N LEU A 6 -4.46 11.96 12.87
CA LEU A 6 -3.18 11.31 12.63
C LEU A 6 -3.34 9.79 12.43
N LYS A 7 -4.13 9.12 13.25
CA LYS A 7 -4.38 7.68 13.15
C LYS A 7 -5.07 7.33 11.83
N THR A 8 -6.07 8.12 11.41
CA THR A 8 -6.77 7.91 10.14
C THR A 8 -5.83 8.14 8.95
N ALA A 9 -4.98 9.17 9.01
CA ALA A 9 -4.02 9.47 7.95
C ALA A 9 -2.88 8.44 7.83
N SER A 10 -2.55 7.73 8.91
CA SER A 10 -1.50 6.69 8.92
C SER A 10 -2.02 5.27 8.71
N GLY A 11 -3.35 5.08 8.62
CA GLY A 11 -3.99 3.80 8.38
C GLY A 11 -4.06 3.43 6.89
N VAL A 12 -5.11 2.72 6.50
CA VAL A 12 -5.33 2.27 5.12
C VAL A 12 -5.44 3.42 4.10
N LEU A 13 -5.71 4.64 4.55
CA LEU A 13 -5.69 5.85 3.72
C LEU A 13 -4.27 6.41 3.48
N LEU A 14 -3.22 5.78 4.02
CA LEU A 14 -1.84 6.00 3.58
C LEU A 14 -1.66 5.34 2.20
N THR A 15 -2.36 5.89 1.22
CA THR A 15 -2.36 5.41 -0.16
C THR A 15 -2.58 6.58 -1.11
N ASP A 16 -2.12 6.44 -2.34
CA ASP A 16 -2.37 7.43 -3.38
C ASP A 16 -3.81 7.32 -3.89
N GLN A 17 -4.40 8.46 -4.26
CA GLN A 17 -5.76 8.49 -4.78
C GLN A 17 -5.93 7.58 -6.00
N TYR A 18 -4.91 7.49 -6.87
CA TYR A 18 -5.00 6.66 -8.07
C TYR A 18 -5.11 5.17 -7.76
N GLN A 19 -4.56 4.69 -6.65
CA GLN A 19 -4.70 3.30 -6.20
C GLN A 19 -6.18 2.95 -5.95
N LEU A 20 -6.88 3.81 -5.24
CA LEU A 20 -8.30 3.64 -4.96
C LEU A 20 -9.17 3.77 -6.23
N THR A 21 -8.83 4.68 -7.14
CA THR A 21 -9.58 4.82 -8.39
C THR A 21 -9.35 3.63 -9.35
N MET A 22 -8.14 3.07 -9.38
CA MET A 22 -7.84 1.85 -10.10
C MET A 22 -8.56 0.65 -9.49
N ALA A 23 -8.53 0.49 -8.17
CA ALA A 23 -9.28 -0.56 -7.48
C ALA A 23 -10.79 -0.46 -7.76
N GLN A 24 -11.36 0.75 -7.78
CA GLN A 24 -12.75 0.97 -8.18
C GLN A 24 -13.01 0.55 -9.65
N LEU A 25 -12.06 0.80 -10.55
CA LEU A 25 -12.19 0.35 -11.93
C LEU A 25 -12.19 -1.18 -11.99
N TYR A 26 -11.28 -1.86 -11.29
CA TYR A 26 -11.25 -3.32 -11.22
C TYR A 26 -12.55 -3.89 -10.64
N TYR A 27 -13.10 -3.25 -9.59
CA TYR A 27 -14.38 -3.61 -9.01
C TYR A 27 -15.52 -3.53 -10.05
N ARG A 28 -15.61 -2.42 -10.78
CA ARG A 28 -16.62 -2.22 -11.83
C ARG A 28 -16.51 -3.22 -12.99
N MET A 29 -15.29 -3.65 -13.29
CA MET A 29 -15.02 -4.66 -14.32
C MET A 29 -15.24 -6.09 -13.84
N GLY A 30 -15.49 -6.31 -12.54
CA GLY A 30 -15.64 -7.64 -11.95
C GLY A 30 -14.34 -8.44 -11.87
N ILE A 31 -13.17 -7.77 -11.92
CA ILE A 31 -11.84 -8.42 -11.89
C ILE A 31 -11.07 -8.16 -10.59
N HIS A 32 -11.67 -7.50 -9.63
CA HIS A 32 -11.02 -7.06 -8.38
C HIS A 32 -10.54 -8.22 -7.50
N GLU A 33 -11.18 -9.39 -7.62
CA GLU A 33 -10.86 -10.61 -6.86
C GLU A 33 -9.94 -11.60 -7.60
N ILE A 34 -9.56 -11.32 -8.85
CA ILE A 34 -8.61 -12.22 -9.54
C ILE A 34 -7.25 -12.17 -8.81
N THR A 35 -6.63 -13.34 -8.67
CA THR A 35 -5.30 -13.44 -8.08
C THR A 35 -4.28 -12.74 -8.97
N ALA A 36 -3.51 -11.84 -8.39
CA ALA A 36 -2.41 -11.13 -9.03
C ALA A 36 -1.15 -11.24 -8.16
N GLN A 37 0.01 -11.15 -8.81
CA GLN A 37 1.31 -11.07 -8.14
C GLN A 37 1.89 -9.67 -8.36
N PHE A 38 2.46 -9.11 -7.29
CA PHE A 38 3.18 -7.84 -7.29
C PHE A 38 4.56 -8.04 -6.72
N ASP A 39 5.59 -7.57 -7.44
CA ASP A 39 6.97 -7.65 -7.01
C ASP A 39 7.45 -6.27 -6.56
N HIS A 40 7.90 -6.19 -5.30
CA HIS A 40 8.51 -4.99 -4.76
C HIS A 40 10.04 -5.10 -4.81
N PHE A 41 10.68 -4.10 -5.40
CA PHE A 41 12.14 -3.94 -5.45
C PHE A 41 12.50 -2.46 -5.48
N TYR A 42 13.71 -2.12 -5.02
CA TYR A 42 14.25 -0.77 -5.22
C TYR A 42 15.11 -0.71 -6.49
N ARG A 43 15.22 0.48 -7.09
CA ARG A 43 15.75 0.65 -8.45
C ARG A 43 17.25 0.90 -8.49
N SER A 44 17.80 1.61 -7.48
CA SER A 44 19.20 1.98 -7.42
C SER A 44 19.67 2.09 -5.98
N ASN A 45 20.94 1.79 -5.72
CA ASN A 45 21.53 2.08 -4.43
C ASN A 45 21.59 3.58 -4.17
N PRO A 46 21.56 4.02 -2.89
CA PRO A 46 21.73 5.42 -2.54
C PRO A 46 23.04 5.98 -3.07
N ASP A 47 22.98 7.17 -3.66
CA ASP A 47 24.13 7.96 -4.11
C ASP A 47 24.14 9.30 -3.35
N TYR A 48 25.13 9.49 -2.50
CA TYR A 48 25.30 10.69 -1.69
C TYR A 48 26.33 11.66 -2.31
N GLY A 49 26.71 11.48 -3.57
CA GLY A 49 27.67 12.28 -4.31
C GLY A 49 29.14 12.01 -3.93
N PHE A 50 29.46 12.03 -2.65
CA PHE A 50 30.79 11.69 -2.12
C PHE A 50 30.95 10.22 -1.74
N HIS A 51 29.84 9.49 -1.62
CA HIS A 51 29.79 8.08 -1.31
C HIS A 51 28.65 7.41 -2.08
N GLN A 52 28.95 6.34 -2.79
CA GLN A 52 27.99 5.49 -3.45
C GLN A 52 27.92 4.13 -2.75
N SER A 53 26.74 3.78 -2.30
CA SER A 53 26.50 2.47 -1.68
C SER A 53 26.58 1.35 -2.72
N GLY A 54 27.28 0.27 -2.38
CA GLY A 54 27.34 -0.94 -3.23
C GLY A 54 26.16 -1.89 -3.02
N TYR A 55 25.44 -1.74 -1.92
CA TYR A 55 24.28 -2.57 -1.52
C TYR A 55 23.40 -1.80 -0.55
N SER A 56 22.25 -2.37 -0.20
CA SER A 56 21.40 -1.93 0.89
C SER A 56 21.07 -3.08 1.83
N ILE A 57 20.56 -2.76 2.99
CA ILE A 57 20.10 -3.75 3.98
C ILE A 57 18.57 -3.75 4.00
N ASN A 58 17.96 -4.94 3.94
CA ASN A 58 16.51 -5.04 4.05
C ASN A 58 16.08 -4.68 5.48
N ALA A 59 15.15 -3.73 5.59
CA ALA A 59 14.61 -3.23 6.85
C ALA A 59 13.16 -2.73 6.66
N GLY A 60 12.37 -2.73 7.72
CA GLY A 60 11.01 -2.19 7.73
C GLY A 60 9.90 -3.21 7.53
N LEU A 61 10.23 -4.50 7.47
CA LEU A 61 9.24 -5.57 7.30
C LEU A 61 8.28 -5.65 8.50
N ASP A 62 8.78 -5.60 9.73
CA ASP A 62 7.94 -5.64 10.94
C ASP A 62 6.96 -4.46 10.96
N THR A 63 7.44 -3.26 10.64
CA THR A 63 6.58 -2.06 10.56
C THR A 63 5.53 -2.18 9.45
N ALA A 64 5.89 -2.78 8.31
CA ALA A 64 4.95 -3.03 7.22
C ALA A 64 3.87 -4.05 7.61
N LEU A 65 4.23 -5.10 8.34
CA LEU A 65 3.28 -6.09 8.87
C LEU A 65 2.32 -5.47 9.87
N ASP A 66 2.82 -4.65 10.79
CA ASP A 66 2.00 -3.90 11.76
C ASP A 66 1.02 -2.95 11.06
N TRP A 67 1.47 -2.30 9.98
CA TRP A 67 0.60 -1.44 9.17
C TRP A 67 -0.47 -2.26 8.43
N LEU A 68 -0.12 -3.39 7.82
CA LEU A 68 -1.07 -4.28 7.13
C LEU A 68 -2.14 -4.82 8.09
N ASP A 69 -1.75 -5.16 9.32
CA ASP A 69 -2.69 -5.63 10.35
C ASP A 69 -3.74 -4.56 10.73
N GLN A 70 -3.39 -3.28 10.61
CA GLN A 70 -4.25 -2.15 10.92
C GLN A 70 -4.97 -1.57 9.69
N ALA A 71 -4.65 -2.05 8.49
CA ALA A 71 -5.20 -1.53 7.23
C ALA A 71 -6.65 -2.01 7.03
N VAL A 72 -7.60 -1.27 7.61
CA VAL A 72 -9.04 -1.54 7.52
C VAL A 72 -9.81 -0.28 7.13
N PHE A 73 -10.85 -0.43 6.31
CA PHE A 73 -11.77 0.66 5.97
C PHE A 73 -12.93 0.71 6.97
N GLY A 74 -12.70 1.38 8.10
CA GLY A 74 -13.72 1.64 9.10
C GLY A 74 -14.69 2.75 8.70
N LYS A 75 -15.55 3.12 9.64
CA LYS A 75 -16.59 4.14 9.40
C LYS A 75 -16.00 5.50 8.98
N GLU A 76 -14.85 5.86 9.48
CA GLU A 76 -14.22 7.17 9.23
C GLU A 76 -13.61 7.25 7.86
N GLU A 77 -12.84 6.21 7.46
CA GLU A 77 -12.25 6.08 6.14
C GLU A 77 -13.33 6.08 5.06
N ILE A 78 -14.41 5.34 5.27
CA ILE A 78 -15.55 5.32 4.35
C ILE A 78 -16.23 6.68 4.27
N ASN A 79 -16.45 7.38 5.39
CA ASN A 79 -17.03 8.73 5.39
C ASN A 79 -16.10 9.73 4.67
N PHE A 80 -14.80 9.64 4.86
CA PHE A 80 -13.85 10.48 4.15
C PHE A 80 -13.96 10.26 2.63
N LEU A 81 -13.90 9.02 2.18
CA LEU A 81 -14.00 8.67 0.75
C LEU A 81 -15.37 9.04 0.15
N LYS A 82 -16.45 8.88 0.91
CA LYS A 82 -17.80 9.25 0.48
C LYS A 82 -17.93 10.75 0.17
N ASN A 83 -17.21 11.58 0.91
CA ASN A 83 -17.20 13.03 0.73
C ASN A 83 -16.16 13.51 -0.28
N HIS A 84 -15.29 12.63 -0.77
CA HIS A 84 -14.26 12.98 -1.74
C HIS A 84 -14.88 13.23 -3.11
N LYS A 85 -14.54 14.39 -3.69
CA LYS A 85 -15.15 14.87 -4.94
C LYS A 85 -14.12 15.13 -6.01
N THR A 86 -14.51 14.95 -7.24
CA THR A 86 -13.75 15.39 -8.42
C THR A 86 -13.69 16.91 -8.48
N ALA A 87 -12.82 17.47 -9.33
CA ALA A 87 -12.77 18.91 -9.61
C ALA A 87 -14.12 19.50 -10.10
N MET A 88 -14.99 18.67 -10.67
CA MET A 88 -16.34 19.04 -11.11
C MET A 88 -17.40 18.92 -9.99
N GLY A 89 -17.01 18.66 -8.75
CA GLY A 89 -17.92 18.52 -7.61
C GLY A 89 -18.71 17.20 -7.55
N LYS A 90 -18.48 16.26 -8.46
CA LYS A 90 -19.11 14.94 -8.44
C LYS A 90 -18.39 14.01 -7.45
N ARG A 91 -19.12 13.09 -6.82
CA ARG A 91 -18.52 12.05 -5.97
C ARG A 91 -17.54 11.18 -6.79
N LEU A 92 -16.37 10.93 -6.22
CA LEU A 92 -15.33 10.14 -6.89
C LEU A 92 -15.61 8.65 -6.78
N PHE A 93 -16.06 8.19 -5.62
CA PHE A 93 -16.30 6.77 -5.32
C PHE A 93 -17.78 6.44 -5.29
N SER A 94 -18.16 5.29 -5.89
CA SER A 94 -19.55 4.79 -5.90
C SER A 94 -19.90 4.12 -4.57
N ASP A 95 -21.21 4.10 -4.23
CA ASP A 95 -21.69 3.50 -2.98
C ASP A 95 -21.40 1.99 -2.91
N ASP A 96 -21.49 1.27 -4.03
CA ASP A 96 -21.20 -0.16 -4.10
C ASP A 96 -19.73 -0.47 -3.84
N PHE A 97 -18.81 0.33 -4.41
CA PHE A 97 -17.39 0.19 -4.15
C PHE A 97 -17.04 0.52 -2.69
N LEU A 98 -17.63 1.58 -2.14
CA LEU A 98 -17.45 1.92 -0.71
C LEU A 98 -17.99 0.83 0.22
N LYS A 99 -19.08 0.16 -0.17
CA LYS A 99 -19.60 -0.98 0.55
C LYS A 99 -18.63 -2.16 0.51
N TRP A 100 -18.08 -2.50 -0.66
CA TRP A 100 -17.06 -3.53 -0.80
C TRP A 100 -15.82 -3.24 0.04
N LEU A 101 -15.31 -1.99 0.03
CA LEU A 101 -14.18 -1.60 0.88
C LEU A 101 -14.44 -1.82 2.38
N ARG A 102 -15.67 -1.56 2.84
CA ARG A 102 -16.04 -1.71 4.25
C ARG A 102 -16.26 -3.17 4.65
N ASP A 103 -16.93 -3.94 3.81
CA ASP A 103 -17.49 -5.24 4.16
C ASP A 103 -16.58 -6.41 3.74
N ASP A 104 -15.89 -6.29 2.61
CA ASP A 104 -15.19 -7.40 1.95
C ASP A 104 -13.68 -7.19 1.83
N PHE A 105 -13.19 -5.92 1.83
CA PHE A 105 -11.75 -5.66 1.78
C PHE A 105 -11.03 -6.19 3.02
N SER A 106 -9.94 -6.92 2.78
CA SER A 106 -9.04 -7.35 3.84
C SER A 106 -7.59 -7.36 3.35
N ALA A 107 -6.71 -6.60 4.00
CA ALA A 107 -5.28 -6.66 3.74
C ALA A 107 -4.68 -8.04 4.10
N LYS A 108 -5.40 -8.86 4.88
CA LYS A 108 -5.00 -10.24 5.23
C LYS A 108 -5.33 -11.27 4.14
N ALA A 109 -6.00 -10.86 3.06
CA ALA A 109 -6.29 -11.73 1.91
C ALA A 109 -5.08 -11.95 0.99
N ILE A 110 -3.91 -11.44 1.34
CA ILE A 110 -2.66 -11.61 0.59
C ILE A 110 -1.73 -12.61 1.24
N ASN A 111 -0.88 -13.22 0.42
CA ASN A 111 0.33 -13.90 0.84
C ASN A 111 1.52 -12.95 0.60
N LEU A 112 2.32 -12.71 1.63
CA LEU A 112 3.52 -11.89 1.54
C LEU A 112 4.75 -12.79 1.73
N TYR A 113 5.59 -12.86 0.71
CA TYR A 113 6.90 -13.48 0.75
C TYR A 113 7.94 -12.37 0.83
N ALA A 114 8.86 -12.45 1.77
CA ALA A 114 9.81 -11.38 2.05
C ALA A 114 11.22 -11.91 2.28
N VAL A 115 12.21 -11.17 1.82
CA VAL A 115 13.59 -11.35 2.28
C VAL A 115 13.65 -10.98 3.76
N PRO A 116 14.26 -11.80 4.64
CA PRO A 116 14.38 -11.45 6.06
C PRO A 116 15.11 -10.13 6.28
N GLU A 117 14.72 -9.40 7.32
CA GLU A 117 15.44 -8.18 7.74
C GLU A 117 16.91 -8.45 8.06
N GLY A 118 17.75 -7.44 7.89
CA GLY A 118 19.20 -7.52 8.09
C GLY A 118 19.95 -8.22 6.94
N ARG A 119 19.27 -8.69 5.91
CA ARG A 119 19.93 -9.27 4.73
C ARG A 119 20.39 -8.19 3.76
N VAL A 120 21.54 -8.43 3.15
CA VAL A 120 22.01 -7.62 2.02
C VAL A 120 21.09 -7.83 0.82
N ILE A 121 20.67 -6.76 0.22
CA ILE A 121 19.83 -6.72 -0.97
C ILE A 121 20.47 -5.86 -2.07
N HIS A 122 20.07 -6.11 -3.31
CA HIS A 122 20.57 -5.40 -4.48
C HIS A 122 19.43 -4.80 -5.31
N PRO A 123 19.70 -3.74 -6.08
CA PRO A 123 18.70 -3.13 -6.96
C PRO A 123 18.12 -4.12 -7.96
N ASN A 124 16.84 -3.91 -8.32
CA ASN A 124 16.12 -4.66 -9.35
C ASN A 124 15.95 -6.16 -9.06
N VAL A 125 16.09 -6.56 -7.78
CA VAL A 125 15.80 -7.91 -7.31
C VAL A 125 14.60 -7.82 -6.37
N PRO A 126 13.54 -8.66 -6.55
CA PRO A 126 12.39 -8.65 -5.66
C PRO A 126 12.81 -8.91 -4.21
N ILE A 127 12.40 -8.01 -3.31
CA ILE A 127 12.60 -8.12 -1.86
C ILE A 127 11.31 -8.55 -1.15
N HIS A 128 10.17 -8.20 -1.74
CA HIS A 128 8.85 -8.71 -1.36
C HIS A 128 8.10 -9.17 -2.61
N VAL A 129 7.36 -10.25 -2.47
CA VAL A 129 6.39 -10.74 -3.47
C VAL A 129 5.05 -10.85 -2.77
N ILE A 130 4.03 -10.18 -3.31
CA ILE A 130 2.68 -10.16 -2.79
C ILE A 130 1.77 -10.90 -3.78
N GLU A 131 1.07 -11.91 -3.31
CA GLU A 131 0.06 -12.64 -4.09
C GLU A 131 -1.30 -12.50 -3.42
N GLY A 132 -2.33 -12.17 -4.17
CA GLY A 132 -3.70 -12.06 -3.65
C GLY A 132 -4.64 -11.34 -4.59
N PRO A 133 -5.82 -10.90 -4.11
CA PRO A 133 -6.79 -10.20 -4.94
C PRO A 133 -6.21 -8.91 -5.54
N LEU A 134 -6.40 -8.72 -6.83
CA LEU A 134 -5.84 -7.61 -7.61
C LEU A 134 -6.11 -6.24 -6.96
N ALA A 135 -7.35 -5.98 -6.53
CA ALA A 135 -7.67 -4.69 -5.94
C ALA A 135 -7.07 -4.49 -4.55
N VAL A 136 -6.89 -5.57 -3.77
CA VAL A 136 -6.23 -5.50 -2.46
C VAL A 136 -4.75 -5.15 -2.64
N GLY A 137 -4.03 -5.87 -3.51
CA GLY A 137 -2.63 -5.58 -3.82
C GLY A 137 -2.43 -4.14 -4.31
N GLN A 138 -3.34 -3.65 -5.18
CA GLN A 138 -3.32 -2.27 -5.67
C GLN A 138 -3.46 -1.24 -4.55
N ILE A 139 -4.38 -1.44 -3.60
CA ILE A 139 -4.64 -0.48 -2.52
C ILE A 139 -3.48 -0.39 -1.53
N ILE A 140 -2.86 -1.52 -1.19
CA ILE A 140 -1.80 -1.57 -0.17
C ILE A 140 -0.43 -1.14 -0.69
N GLU A 141 -0.23 -1.01 -1.99
CA GLU A 141 1.06 -0.70 -2.63
C GLU A 141 1.75 0.50 -1.98
N THR A 142 1.11 1.67 -1.97
CA THR A 142 1.74 2.91 -1.49
C THR A 142 2.16 2.81 -0.02
N GLY A 143 1.30 2.27 0.86
CA GLY A 143 1.60 2.12 2.27
C GLY A 143 2.78 1.18 2.51
N LEU A 144 2.81 0.04 1.80
CA LEU A 144 3.92 -0.91 1.86
C LEU A 144 5.23 -0.27 1.39
N LEU A 145 5.23 0.38 0.22
CA LEU A 145 6.41 1.02 -0.35
C LEU A 145 6.95 2.13 0.56
N ASN A 146 6.10 3.00 1.08
CA ASN A 146 6.51 4.08 1.97
C ASN A 146 7.13 3.55 3.27
N THR A 147 6.55 2.51 3.84
CA THR A 147 7.03 1.93 5.09
C THR A 147 8.41 1.28 4.92
N VAL A 148 8.60 0.51 3.86
CA VAL A 148 9.83 -0.28 3.66
C VAL A 148 10.95 0.53 3.02
N ASN A 149 10.67 1.27 1.93
CA ASN A 149 11.72 1.96 1.19
C ASN A 149 12.46 3.00 2.03
N TYR A 150 11.75 3.71 2.90
CA TYR A 150 12.38 4.68 3.79
C TYR A 150 13.35 4.01 4.77
N GLN A 151 12.99 2.87 5.33
CA GLN A 151 13.85 2.15 6.27
C GLN A 151 15.05 1.52 5.58
N ILE A 152 14.87 0.97 4.38
CA ILE A 152 16.00 0.47 3.54
C ILE A 152 16.97 1.59 3.19
N LEU A 153 16.47 2.81 2.94
CA LEU A 153 17.31 3.96 2.61
C LEU A 153 18.21 4.37 3.79
N ILE A 154 17.73 4.20 5.03
CA ILE A 154 18.44 4.62 6.24
C ILE A 154 19.37 3.52 6.79
N ALA A 155 18.99 2.26 6.62
CA ALA A 155 19.73 1.10 7.12
C ALA A 155 21.05 0.89 6.38
#